data_bf6e5a6c5a6971da9683fc712ca5fc6d
#
_entry.id   bf6e5a6c5a6971da9683fc712ca5fc6d
#
_cell.length_a   1.000
_cell.length_b   1.000
_cell.length_c   1.000
_cell.angle_alpha   90.00
_cell.angle_beta   90.00
_cell.angle_gamma   90.00
#
_symmetry.space_group_name_H-M   'P 1'
#
loop_
_entity.id
_entity.type
_entity.pdbx_description
1 polymer ?
#
loop_
_entity_poly.entity_id
_entity_poly.type
_entity_poly.pdbx_seq_one_letter_code
_entity_poly.pdbx_strand_id
1 'polypeptide(L)'
;HEDQPLRGRVTRINPAVDPATRQVRLTVGVPNEKGRLLAGLFAEGRLALAERPGIVVPVAAVDRRGIRPYVVRVKAGRVERVDVELGLIDEAREEMEVTGLTAGDTLLLGGARGLAPGTAVRLGSPAELTGSQAARAPAAE
;
A
#
# COMPACT_ATOMS: atom_id res chain seq x y z
N HIS A 1 0.66 -3.94 -28.66
CA HIS A 1 -0.02 -5.08 -27.98
C HIS A 1 -0.64 -4.53 -26.71
N GLU A 2 -1.97 -4.61 -26.61
CA GLU A 2 -2.69 -4.16 -25.42
C GLU A 2 -2.27 -5.06 -24.24
N ASP A 3 -1.50 -4.49 -23.32
CA ASP A 3 -1.12 -5.09 -22.04
C ASP A 3 -2.33 -5.16 -21.08
N GLN A 4 -3.33 -5.92 -21.45
CA GLN A 4 -4.39 -6.23 -20.50
C GLN A 4 -3.91 -7.41 -19.64
N PRO A 5 -3.75 -7.20 -18.33
CA PRO A 5 -3.35 -8.27 -17.43
C PRO A 5 -4.38 -9.40 -17.46
N LEU A 6 -3.93 -10.61 -17.74
CA LEU A 6 -4.76 -11.80 -17.71
C LEU A 6 -4.89 -12.26 -16.26
N ARG A 7 -6.11 -12.61 -15.86
CA ARG A 7 -6.35 -13.20 -14.55
C ARG A 7 -6.41 -14.72 -14.68
N GLY A 8 -5.63 -15.40 -13.87
CA GLY A 8 -5.62 -16.85 -13.75
C GLY A 8 -5.91 -17.31 -12.33
N ARG A 9 -6.19 -18.59 -12.17
CA ARG A 9 -6.36 -19.25 -10.87
C ARG A 9 -5.32 -20.34 -10.72
N VAL A 10 -4.63 -20.40 -9.58
CA VAL A 10 -3.75 -21.52 -9.26
C VAL A 10 -4.60 -22.78 -9.12
N THR A 11 -4.34 -23.78 -9.98
CA THR A 11 -5.06 -25.07 -9.99
C THR A 11 -4.27 -26.16 -9.29
N ARG A 12 -2.93 -26.03 -9.26
CA ARG A 12 -2.07 -27.01 -8.61
C ARG A 12 -0.79 -26.35 -8.12
N ILE A 13 -0.38 -26.72 -6.91
CA ILE A 13 0.92 -26.38 -6.32
C ILE A 13 1.67 -27.69 -6.14
N ASN A 14 2.87 -27.81 -6.69
CA ASN A 14 3.72 -28.97 -6.44
C ASN A 14 4.32 -28.81 -5.01
N PRO A 15 4.13 -29.78 -4.11
CA PRO A 15 4.66 -29.67 -2.74
C PRO A 15 6.19 -29.81 -2.65
N ALA A 16 6.84 -30.27 -3.74
CA ALA A 16 8.29 -30.41 -3.78
C ALA A 16 8.95 -29.17 -4.34
N VAL A 17 9.95 -28.67 -3.60
CA VAL A 17 10.87 -27.63 -4.06
C VAL A 17 11.97 -28.30 -4.88
N ASP A 18 12.25 -27.81 -6.06
CA ASP A 18 13.40 -28.23 -6.85
C ASP A 18 14.71 -27.81 -6.13
N PRO A 19 15.57 -28.76 -5.73
CA PRO A 19 16.74 -28.44 -4.92
C PRO A 19 17.82 -27.67 -5.69
N ALA A 20 17.85 -27.75 -7.01
CA ALA A 20 18.84 -27.08 -7.86
C ALA A 20 18.45 -25.62 -8.11
N THR A 21 17.16 -25.37 -8.40
CA THR A 21 16.67 -24.03 -8.75
C THR A 21 16.01 -23.32 -7.57
N ARG A 22 15.69 -24.04 -6.49
CA ARG A 22 14.93 -23.56 -5.32
C ARG A 22 13.54 -23.03 -5.69
N GLN A 23 12.98 -23.52 -6.76
CA GLN A 23 11.68 -23.10 -7.28
C GLN A 23 10.59 -24.12 -6.96
N VAL A 24 9.38 -23.61 -6.80
CA VAL A 24 8.15 -24.43 -6.68
C VAL A 24 7.38 -24.34 -7.98
N ARG A 25 6.99 -25.50 -8.53
CA ARG A 25 6.18 -25.52 -9.74
C ARG A 25 4.72 -25.29 -9.42
N LEU A 26 4.15 -24.27 -10.07
CA LEU A 26 2.74 -23.93 -9.99
C LEU A 26 2.08 -24.19 -11.36
N THR A 27 0.83 -24.65 -11.33
CA THR A 27 -0.03 -24.69 -12.51
C THR A 27 -1.13 -23.66 -12.34
N VAL A 28 -1.26 -22.78 -13.32
CA VAL A 28 -2.25 -21.71 -13.33
C VAL A 28 -3.17 -21.90 -14.52
N GLY A 29 -4.46 -22.01 -14.26
CA GLY A 29 -5.49 -22.01 -15.30
C GLY A 29 -5.83 -20.58 -15.69
N VAL A 30 -5.69 -20.25 -16.96
CA VAL A 30 -6.04 -18.94 -17.52
C VAL A 30 -7.12 -19.13 -18.57
N PRO A 31 -8.28 -18.42 -18.50
CA PRO A 31 -9.30 -18.49 -19.53
C PRO A 31 -8.76 -17.99 -20.86
N ASN A 32 -9.00 -18.77 -21.93
CA ASN A 32 -8.56 -18.43 -23.30
C ASN A 32 -9.73 -18.52 -24.30
N GLU A 33 -10.87 -17.94 -23.94
CA GLU A 33 -12.10 -18.01 -24.75
C GLU A 33 -11.94 -17.42 -26.15
N LYS A 34 -11.05 -16.44 -26.29
CA LYS A 34 -10.78 -15.76 -27.57
C LYS A 34 -9.60 -16.37 -28.34
N GLY A 35 -9.02 -17.48 -27.89
CA GLY A 35 -7.91 -18.15 -28.56
C GLY A 35 -6.62 -17.33 -28.70
N ARG A 36 -6.45 -16.27 -27.90
CA ARG A 36 -5.28 -15.35 -28.01
C ARG A 36 -4.00 -15.93 -27.42
N LEU A 37 -4.12 -16.87 -26.49
CA LEU A 37 -2.99 -17.54 -25.88
C LEU A 37 -2.62 -18.78 -26.70
N LEU A 38 -1.39 -18.82 -27.15
CA LEU A 38 -0.85 -19.94 -27.93
C LEU A 38 0.10 -20.76 -27.05
N ALA A 39 0.18 -22.05 -27.30
CA ALA A 39 1.14 -22.93 -26.64
C ALA A 39 2.58 -22.49 -26.98
N GLY A 40 3.46 -22.53 -25.98
CA GLY A 40 4.86 -22.11 -26.12
C GLY A 40 5.14 -20.67 -25.81
N LEU A 41 4.12 -19.84 -25.49
CA LEU A 41 4.33 -18.49 -25.03
C LEU A 41 4.90 -18.48 -23.60
N PHE A 42 5.82 -17.54 -23.37
CA PHE A 42 6.28 -17.19 -22.02
C PHE A 42 5.33 -16.17 -21.40
N ALA A 43 5.07 -16.32 -20.11
CA ALA A 43 4.24 -15.39 -19.35
C ALA A 43 4.90 -15.11 -18.00
N GLU A 44 4.82 -13.86 -17.59
CA GLU A 44 5.22 -13.41 -16.25
C GLU A 44 3.97 -12.96 -15.51
N GLY A 45 3.91 -13.21 -14.21
CA GLY A 45 2.73 -12.89 -13.43
C GLY A 45 3.02 -12.67 -11.95
N ARG A 46 2.05 -12.08 -11.26
CA ARG A 46 2.06 -11.90 -9.81
C ARG A 46 1.09 -12.89 -9.19
N LEU A 47 1.51 -13.54 -8.12
CA LEU A 47 0.70 -14.47 -7.36
C LEU A 47 0.25 -13.81 -6.06
N ALA A 48 -1.05 -13.72 -5.85
CA ALA A 48 -1.62 -13.39 -4.55
C ALA A 48 -1.67 -14.66 -3.70
N LEU A 49 -0.92 -14.71 -2.60
CA LEU A 49 -0.83 -15.88 -1.72
C LEU A 49 -1.96 -15.91 -0.69
N ALA A 50 -2.50 -14.76 -0.32
CA ALA A 50 -3.62 -14.63 0.59
C ALA A 50 -4.36 -13.31 0.35
N GLU A 51 -5.68 -13.37 0.42
CA GLU A 51 -6.53 -12.18 0.53
C GLU A 51 -7.23 -12.27 1.89
N ARG A 52 -7.00 -11.32 2.74
CA ARG A 52 -7.69 -11.19 4.02
C ARG A 52 -8.05 -9.72 4.25
N PRO A 53 -9.19 -9.44 4.87
CA PRO A 53 -9.53 -8.07 5.23
C PRO A 53 -8.51 -7.57 6.25
N GLY A 54 -7.95 -6.40 6.01
CA GLY A 54 -6.97 -5.74 6.87
C GLY A 54 -7.01 -4.23 6.65
N ILE A 55 -6.43 -3.49 7.59
CA ILE A 55 -6.24 -2.06 7.43
C ILE A 55 -4.94 -1.85 6.72
N VAL A 56 -5.01 -1.16 5.59
CA VAL A 56 -3.86 -0.84 4.75
C VAL A 56 -3.62 0.65 4.82
N VAL A 57 -2.37 1.03 4.99
CA VAL A 57 -1.95 2.43 5.05
C VAL A 57 -0.76 2.67 4.11
N PRO A 58 -0.59 3.90 3.60
CA PRO A 58 0.62 4.24 2.85
C PRO A 58 1.88 3.98 3.69
N VAL A 59 2.91 3.38 3.10
CA VAL A 59 4.20 3.14 3.78
C VAL A 59 4.76 4.43 4.38
N ALA A 60 4.53 5.58 3.70
CA ALA A 60 4.92 6.89 4.16
C ALA A 60 4.24 7.35 5.47
N ALA A 61 3.12 6.73 5.86
CA ALA A 61 2.42 7.05 7.11
C ALA A 61 3.09 6.40 8.34
N VAL A 62 3.84 5.31 8.13
CA VAL A 62 4.42 4.52 9.20
C VAL A 62 5.84 4.99 9.51
N ASP A 63 6.12 5.30 10.77
CA ASP A 63 7.48 5.53 11.24
C ASP A 63 8.08 4.23 11.79
N ARG A 64 9.15 3.77 11.16
CA ARG A 64 9.84 2.51 11.49
C ARG A 64 11.22 2.72 12.13
N ARG A 65 11.58 3.97 12.43
CA ARG A 65 12.93 4.32 12.95
C ARG A 65 13.11 4.00 14.42
N GLY A 66 11.99 3.82 15.16
CA GLY A 66 12.02 3.48 16.58
C GLY A 66 12.02 1.97 16.85
N ILE A 67 12.07 1.59 18.14
CA ILE A 67 11.98 0.19 18.59
C ILE A 67 10.63 -0.44 18.20
N ARG A 68 9.57 0.37 18.22
CA ARG A 68 8.23 -0.02 17.78
C ARG A 68 7.78 0.88 16.64
N PRO A 69 7.28 0.30 15.56
CA PRO A 69 6.69 1.10 14.50
C PRO A 69 5.42 1.79 15.01
N TYR A 70 5.20 3.00 14.54
CA TYR A 70 4.02 3.78 14.92
C TYR A 70 3.51 4.62 13.75
N VAL A 71 2.27 5.03 13.88
CA VAL A 71 1.64 6.04 13.04
C VAL A 71 1.22 7.22 13.88
N VAL A 72 1.00 8.35 13.23
CA VAL A 72 0.46 9.55 13.86
C VAL A 72 -0.92 9.79 13.27
N ARG A 73 -1.96 9.72 14.10
CA ARG A 73 -3.34 9.97 13.70
C ARG A 73 -3.90 11.24 14.32
N VAL A 74 -4.96 11.74 13.73
CA VAL A 74 -5.78 12.81 14.30
C VAL A 74 -7.06 12.21 14.86
N LYS A 75 -7.28 12.39 16.14
CA LYS A 75 -8.51 11.97 16.83
C LYS A 75 -9.06 13.16 17.61
N ALA A 76 -10.34 13.46 17.41
CA ALA A 76 -11.01 14.61 18.03
C ALA A 76 -10.22 15.94 17.89
N GLY A 77 -9.61 16.19 16.71
CA GLY A 77 -8.84 17.40 16.43
C GLY A 77 -7.46 17.47 17.14
N ARG A 78 -6.99 16.37 17.69
CA ARG A 78 -5.68 16.28 18.36
C ARG A 78 -4.82 15.20 17.75
N VAL A 79 -3.51 15.43 17.76
CA VAL A 79 -2.51 14.48 17.32
C VAL A 79 -2.35 13.38 18.38
N GLU A 80 -2.38 12.14 17.94
CA GLU A 80 -2.17 10.95 18.75
C GLU A 80 -1.17 10.02 18.07
N ARG A 81 -0.18 9.53 18.83
CA ARG A 81 0.73 8.50 18.36
C ARG A 81 0.14 7.14 18.71
N VAL A 82 0.12 6.24 17.74
CA VAL A 82 -0.40 4.88 17.89
C VAL A 82 0.66 3.90 17.45
N ASP A 83 1.10 3.03 18.34
CA ASP A 83 1.98 1.92 17.99
C ASP A 83 1.19 0.92 17.17
N VAL A 84 1.81 0.41 16.11
CA VAL A 84 1.18 -0.53 15.17
C VAL A 84 2.06 -1.75 14.96
N GLU A 85 1.43 -2.87 14.64
CA GLU A 85 2.13 -4.05 14.17
C GLU A 85 2.07 -4.07 12.63
N LEU A 86 3.20 -4.39 12.00
CA LEU A 86 3.32 -4.42 10.55
C LEU A 86 2.96 -5.79 10.02
N GLY A 87 2.16 -5.82 8.97
CA GLY A 87 1.79 -6.99 8.21
C GLY A 87 2.45 -7.02 6.82
N LEU A 88 1.67 -7.40 5.82
CA LEU A 88 2.12 -7.49 4.44
C LEU A 88 2.39 -6.12 3.84
N ILE A 89 3.40 -6.06 2.95
CA ILE A 89 3.75 -4.86 2.19
C ILE A 89 3.43 -5.13 0.72
N ASP A 90 2.68 -4.21 0.09
CA ASP A 90 2.53 -4.12 -1.36
C ASP A 90 3.46 -3.01 -1.86
N GLU A 91 4.64 -3.42 -2.36
CA GLU A 91 5.63 -2.47 -2.88
C GLU A 91 5.14 -1.74 -4.14
N ALA A 92 4.26 -2.36 -4.92
CA ALA A 92 3.77 -1.77 -6.16
C ALA A 92 2.77 -0.63 -5.91
N ARG A 93 2.06 -0.66 -4.78
CA ARG A 93 1.13 0.38 -4.35
C ARG A 93 1.69 1.27 -3.27
N GLU A 94 2.88 0.96 -2.77
CA GLU A 94 3.48 1.62 -1.61
C GLU A 94 2.56 1.57 -0.38
N GLU A 95 1.86 0.48 -0.20
CA GLU A 95 0.91 0.24 0.87
C GLU A 95 1.40 -0.85 1.82
N MET A 96 1.01 -0.75 3.08
CA MET A 96 1.37 -1.69 4.13
C MET A 96 0.17 -2.02 4.99
N GLU A 97 -0.03 -3.31 5.24
CA GLU A 97 -1.00 -3.77 6.24
C GLU A 97 -0.50 -3.43 7.64
N VAL A 98 -1.39 -2.91 8.47
CA VAL A 98 -1.11 -2.60 9.87
C VAL A 98 -2.23 -3.07 10.78
N THR A 99 -1.85 -3.48 11.99
CA THR A 99 -2.79 -3.79 13.08
C THR A 99 -2.68 -2.72 14.16
N GLY A 100 -3.78 -2.39 14.83
CA GLY A 100 -3.82 -1.36 15.88
C GLY A 100 -4.53 -0.07 15.47
N LEU A 101 -5.02 0.01 14.23
CA LEU A 101 -5.85 1.12 13.72
C LEU A 101 -7.30 0.69 13.52
N THR A 102 -8.15 1.69 13.37
CA THR A 102 -9.56 1.51 13.01
C THR A 102 -9.83 2.10 11.62
N ALA A 103 -10.68 1.44 10.84
CA ALA A 103 -11.08 1.97 9.54
C ALA A 103 -11.69 3.38 9.70
N GLY A 104 -11.22 4.34 8.90
CA GLY A 104 -11.63 5.74 8.99
C GLY A 104 -10.70 6.62 9.84
N ASP A 105 -9.66 6.07 10.47
CA ASP A 105 -8.65 6.89 11.15
C ASP A 105 -7.94 7.82 10.14
N THR A 106 -7.78 9.08 10.48
CA THR A 106 -7.06 10.07 9.68
C THR A 106 -5.60 10.10 10.08
N LEU A 107 -4.70 9.76 9.16
CA LEU A 107 -3.27 9.69 9.42
C LEU A 107 -2.54 10.93 8.91
N LEU A 108 -1.51 11.35 9.64
CA LEU A 108 -0.61 12.41 9.23
C LEU A 108 0.57 11.85 8.43
N LEU A 109 0.88 12.50 7.31
CA LEU A 109 1.95 12.12 6.41
C LEU A 109 3.09 13.15 6.42
N GLY A 110 4.27 12.73 5.97
CA GLY A 110 5.41 13.63 5.77
C GLY A 110 5.85 14.35 7.03
N GLY A 111 6.12 15.66 6.91
CA GLY A 111 6.57 16.50 8.02
C GLY A 111 5.58 16.63 9.18
N ALA A 112 4.28 16.47 8.91
CA ALA A 112 3.24 16.54 9.94
C ALA A 112 3.31 15.39 10.97
N ARG A 113 4.00 14.30 10.66
CA ARG A 113 4.27 13.21 11.62
C ARG A 113 5.16 13.65 12.80
N GLY A 114 5.92 14.73 12.63
CA GLY A 114 6.77 15.28 13.69
C GLY A 114 6.02 16.08 14.76
N LEU A 115 4.72 16.26 14.64
CA LEU A 115 3.93 16.98 15.64
C LEU A 115 3.87 16.18 16.95
N ALA A 116 4.00 16.92 18.06
CA ALA A 116 3.93 16.31 19.38
C ALA A 116 2.52 15.76 19.66
N PRO A 117 2.39 14.60 20.34
CA PRO A 117 1.10 14.11 20.81
C PRO A 117 0.36 15.17 21.62
N GLY A 118 -0.96 15.28 21.43
CA GLY A 118 -1.80 16.28 22.08
C GLY A 118 -1.89 17.61 21.33
N THR A 119 -1.04 17.88 20.32
CA THR A 119 -1.12 19.08 19.51
C THR A 119 -2.50 19.18 18.85
N ALA A 120 -3.16 20.33 19.00
CA ALA A 120 -4.41 20.59 18.31
C ALA A 120 -4.13 20.85 16.81
N VAL A 121 -4.85 20.14 15.94
CA VAL A 121 -4.76 20.31 14.50
C VAL A 121 -6.13 20.51 13.91
N ARG A 122 -6.21 21.35 12.89
CA ARG A 122 -7.41 21.53 12.08
C ARG A 122 -7.16 20.91 10.73
N LEU A 123 -8.05 20.02 10.32
CA LEU A 123 -8.03 19.45 8.97
C LEU A 123 -8.65 20.49 8.04
N GLY A 124 -7.84 21.04 7.14
CA GLY A 124 -8.32 21.94 6.09
C GLY A 124 -9.12 21.14 5.02
N SER A 125 -10.16 21.76 4.47
CA SER A 125 -10.84 21.20 3.30
C SER A 125 -9.90 21.30 2.07
N PRO A 126 -9.96 20.36 1.12
CA PRO A 126 -9.19 20.44 -0.13
C PRO A 126 -9.33 21.76 -0.88
N ALA A 127 -10.46 22.46 -0.72
CA ALA A 127 -10.72 23.77 -1.31
C ALA A 127 -9.86 24.89 -0.71
N GLU A 128 -9.42 24.77 0.53
CA GLU A 128 -8.60 25.79 1.22
C GLU A 128 -7.11 25.68 0.86
N LEU A 129 -6.67 24.49 0.41
CA LEU A 129 -5.27 24.25 0.02
C LEU A 129 -4.93 24.89 -1.34
N THR A 130 -5.91 25.06 -2.22
CA THR A 130 -5.70 25.69 -3.53
C THR A 130 -5.55 27.21 -3.44
N GLY A 131 -6.09 27.86 -2.39
CA GLY A 131 -6.01 29.31 -2.20
C GLY A 131 -4.67 29.81 -1.62
N SER A 132 -3.91 28.93 -0.94
CA SER A 132 -2.66 29.35 -0.28
C SER A 132 -1.45 29.41 -1.20
N GLN A 133 -1.49 28.78 -2.39
CA GLN A 133 -0.39 28.85 -3.37
C GLN A 133 -0.46 30.08 -4.29
N ALA A 134 -1.60 30.76 -4.38
CA ALA A 134 -1.77 31.92 -5.26
C ALA A 134 -1.22 33.25 -4.67
N ALA A 135 -0.85 33.28 -3.38
CA ALA A 135 -0.45 34.50 -2.69
C ALA A 135 1.08 34.73 -2.60
N ARG A 136 1.89 33.96 -3.33
CA ARG A 136 3.36 34.11 -3.32
C ARG A 136 3.94 34.32 -4.70
N ALA A 137 3.51 35.40 -5.36
CA ALA A 137 4.26 35.97 -6.48
C ALA A 137 5.26 37.00 -5.91
N PRO A 138 6.56 36.93 -6.23
CA PRO A 138 7.49 37.97 -5.86
C PRO A 138 7.22 39.22 -6.70
N ALA A 139 7.09 40.35 -6.07
CA ALA A 139 7.14 41.64 -6.72
C ALA A 139 8.51 41.79 -7.40
N ALA A 140 8.50 42.02 -8.70
CA ALA A 140 9.67 42.40 -9.46
C ALA A 140 9.97 43.90 -9.18
N GLU A 141 11.19 44.17 -8.82
CA GLU A 141 11.89 45.44 -9.07
C GLU A 141 13.09 45.14 -9.96
#